data_2bf04689cde66c8350cecc5d09abe535
#
_entry.id   2bf04689cde66c8350cecc5d09abe535
#
_cell.length_a   1.000
_cell.length_b   1.000
_cell.length_c   1.000
_cell.angle_alpha   90.00
_cell.angle_beta   90.00
_cell.angle_gamma   90.00
#
_symmetry.space_group_name_H-M   'P 1'
#
loop_
_entity.id
_entity.type
_entity.pdbx_description
1 polymer ?
#
loop_
_entity_poly.entity_id
_entity_poly.type
_entity_poly.pdbx_seq_one_letter_code
_entity_poly.pdbx_strand_id
1 'polypeptide(L)'
;ILTLLFGMFLLMFGYMFIRSRLGSGDEGRIPKVLVKHDIDERPPFVDATATLSGSLLGDVRHDPFQSGGMETPAHDRVEPGAIHRANKGVLYIAEINLLRLEEQQALLTAMQERAFPISGRSERSSGALTKTEPVPCDFILIAAGNLDAIQGMHPALRSRIRGYGYEVYVNSEMPDTNRNRKRLIRFIAQEVR
;
A
#
# COMPACT_ATOMS: atom_id res chain seq x y z
N ILE A 1 34.51 -26.25 -50.83
CA ILE A 1 33.31 -26.64 -50.02
C ILE A 1 33.59 -26.39 -48.54
N LEU A 2 34.74 -26.85 -47.99
CA LEU A 2 35.05 -26.67 -46.53
C LEU A 2 35.16 -25.21 -46.10
N THR A 3 35.77 -24.36 -46.93
CA THR A 3 35.89 -22.89 -46.68
C THR A 3 34.52 -22.17 -46.68
N LEU A 4 33.61 -22.62 -47.53
CA LEU A 4 32.27 -22.06 -47.63
C LEU A 4 31.42 -22.44 -46.39
N LEU A 5 31.53 -23.68 -45.91
CA LEU A 5 30.88 -24.14 -44.69
C LEU A 5 31.40 -23.42 -43.45
N PHE A 6 32.72 -23.19 -43.38
CA PHE A 6 33.32 -22.43 -42.26
C PHE A 6 32.89 -20.97 -42.26
N GLY A 7 32.81 -20.32 -43.43
CA GLY A 7 32.29 -18.96 -43.55
C GLY A 7 30.83 -18.84 -43.10
N MET A 8 30.00 -19.81 -43.48
CA MET A 8 28.58 -19.83 -43.06
C MET A 8 28.42 -20.07 -41.57
N PHE A 9 29.28 -20.92 -40.96
CA PHE A 9 29.30 -21.12 -39.51
C PHE A 9 29.70 -19.85 -38.76
N LEU A 10 30.71 -19.11 -39.21
CA LEU A 10 31.12 -17.85 -38.63
C LEU A 10 30.02 -16.79 -38.71
N LEU A 11 29.31 -16.71 -39.84
CA LEU A 11 28.17 -15.77 -39.98
C LEU A 11 27.02 -16.14 -39.05
N MET A 12 26.70 -17.43 -38.95
CA MET A 12 25.65 -17.91 -38.05
C MET A 12 26.01 -17.67 -36.57
N PHE A 13 27.25 -17.93 -36.19
CA PHE A 13 27.74 -17.68 -34.83
C PHE A 13 27.78 -16.19 -34.52
N GLY A 14 28.25 -15.35 -35.44
CA GLY A 14 28.25 -13.91 -35.35
C GLY A 14 26.81 -13.35 -35.18
N TYR A 15 25.89 -13.85 -36.01
CA TYR A 15 24.45 -13.48 -35.88
C TYR A 15 23.86 -13.88 -34.52
N MET A 16 24.16 -15.11 -34.06
CA MET A 16 23.68 -15.60 -32.77
C MET A 16 24.28 -14.82 -31.59
N PHE A 17 25.56 -14.44 -31.70
CA PHE A 17 26.23 -13.62 -30.72
C PHE A 17 25.68 -12.18 -30.68
N ILE A 18 25.47 -11.56 -31.85
CA ILE A 18 24.86 -10.23 -31.96
C ILE A 18 23.42 -10.25 -31.43
N ARG A 19 22.63 -11.26 -31.79
CA ARG A 19 21.28 -11.46 -31.34
C ARG A 19 21.20 -11.65 -29.82
N SER A 20 22.14 -12.40 -29.20
CA SER A 20 22.20 -12.58 -27.75
C SER A 20 22.56 -11.29 -27.00
N ARG A 21 23.35 -10.43 -27.67
CA ARG A 21 23.72 -9.11 -27.12
C ARG A 21 22.63 -8.05 -27.33
N LEU A 22 21.98 -8.06 -28.48
CA LEU A 22 20.88 -7.14 -28.81
C LEU A 22 19.54 -7.59 -28.18
N GLY A 23 19.31 -8.89 -28.01
CA GLY A 23 18.14 -9.44 -27.36
C GLY A 23 18.14 -9.33 -25.82
N SER A 24 19.27 -8.94 -25.25
CA SER A 24 19.42 -8.54 -23.84
C SER A 24 19.22 -7.01 -23.65
N GLY A 25 18.77 -6.32 -24.71
CA GLY A 25 18.30 -4.94 -24.61
C GLY A 25 17.07 -4.92 -23.71
N ASP A 26 17.14 -4.10 -22.69
CA ASP A 26 16.06 -3.67 -21.83
C ASP A 26 14.85 -3.34 -22.74
N GLU A 27 14.00 -4.36 -23.01
CA GLU A 27 12.71 -4.13 -23.66
C GLU A 27 12.04 -3.12 -22.75
N GLY A 28 11.94 -1.87 -23.22
CA GLY A 28 11.65 -0.67 -22.47
C GLY A 28 10.68 -0.94 -21.33
N ARG A 29 11.23 -1.18 -20.15
CA ARG A 29 10.44 -1.45 -18.94
C ARG A 29 9.57 -0.25 -18.71
N ILE A 30 8.31 -0.37 -19.04
CA ILE A 30 7.32 0.66 -18.75
C ILE A 30 7.23 0.74 -17.23
N PRO A 31 7.60 1.88 -16.61
CA PRO A 31 7.52 1.99 -15.15
C PRO A 31 6.08 1.83 -14.70
N LYS A 32 5.87 0.95 -13.70
CA LYS A 32 4.56 0.74 -13.08
C LYS A 32 4.18 1.96 -12.25
N VAL A 33 3.04 2.56 -12.54
CA VAL A 33 2.47 3.64 -11.72
C VAL A 33 1.86 3.01 -10.46
N LEU A 34 2.45 3.28 -9.29
CA LEU A 34 1.96 2.77 -8.01
C LEU A 34 0.88 3.66 -7.40
N VAL A 35 1.03 4.97 -7.54
CA VAL A 35 0.08 5.95 -7.01
C VAL A 35 -0.15 6.99 -8.09
N LYS A 36 -1.42 7.21 -8.45
CA LYS A 36 -1.86 8.29 -9.32
C LYS A 36 -2.77 9.21 -8.50
N HIS A 37 -2.57 10.50 -8.62
CA HIS A 37 -3.50 11.50 -8.11
C HIS A 37 -3.83 12.45 -9.26
N ASP A 38 -5.11 12.55 -9.57
CA ASP A 38 -5.63 13.54 -10.52
C ASP A 38 -6.34 14.64 -9.72
N ILE A 39 -6.04 15.91 -10.06
CA ILE A 39 -6.59 17.06 -9.34
C ILE A 39 -8.12 17.17 -9.55
N ASP A 40 -8.61 16.66 -10.68
CA ASP A 40 -10.04 16.68 -11.02
C ASP A 40 -10.81 15.48 -10.43
N GLU A 41 -10.12 14.47 -9.89
CA GLU A 41 -10.77 13.31 -9.23
C GLU A 41 -11.11 13.64 -7.78
N ARG A 42 -12.19 13.04 -7.29
CA ARG A 42 -12.55 13.14 -5.86
C ARG A 42 -11.45 12.52 -5.01
N PRO A 43 -11.08 13.16 -3.88
CA PRO A 43 -10.13 12.58 -2.93
C PRO A 43 -10.53 11.15 -2.55
N PRO A 44 -9.59 10.19 -2.57
CA PRO A 44 -9.90 8.81 -2.24
C PRO A 44 -10.31 8.67 -0.77
N PHE A 45 -11.31 7.84 -0.49
CA PHE A 45 -11.64 7.37 0.84
C PHE A 45 -11.32 5.88 0.92
N VAL A 46 -10.38 5.52 1.78
CA VAL A 46 -9.91 4.13 1.92
C VAL A 46 -10.19 3.65 3.32
N ASP A 47 -11.04 2.64 3.45
CA ASP A 47 -11.26 1.92 4.70
C ASP A 47 -10.22 0.80 4.83
N ALA A 48 -9.40 0.90 5.86
CA ALA A 48 -8.36 -0.07 6.19
C ALA A 48 -8.63 -0.79 7.52
N THR A 49 -9.89 -0.85 7.93
CA THR A 49 -10.30 -1.57 9.14
C THR A 49 -9.99 -3.05 9.01
N ALA A 50 -9.35 -3.64 10.04
CA ALA A 50 -8.99 -5.05 10.11
C ALA A 50 -8.16 -5.57 8.93
N THR A 51 -7.43 -4.71 8.23
CA THR A 51 -6.56 -5.13 7.13
C THR A 51 -5.25 -5.74 7.65
N LEU A 52 -4.71 -6.70 6.89
CA LEU A 52 -3.38 -7.26 7.16
C LEU A 52 -2.28 -6.23 6.86
N SER A 53 -1.11 -6.39 7.47
CA SER A 53 0.05 -5.50 7.29
C SER A 53 0.40 -5.22 5.83
N GLY A 54 0.45 -6.26 5.00
CA GLY A 54 0.74 -6.11 3.56
C GLY A 54 -0.33 -5.31 2.82
N SER A 55 -1.60 -5.49 3.20
CA SER A 55 -2.70 -4.70 2.62
C SER A 55 -2.72 -3.26 3.14
N LEU A 56 -2.22 -3.01 4.35
CA LEU A 56 -2.10 -1.66 4.92
C LEU A 56 -0.90 -0.91 4.35
N LEU A 57 0.28 -1.52 4.40
CA LEU A 57 1.58 -0.89 4.13
C LEU A 57 2.11 -1.13 2.71
N GLY A 58 1.46 -2.01 1.96
CA GLY A 58 1.94 -2.50 0.67
C GLY A 58 2.79 -3.75 0.80
N ASP A 59 2.86 -4.50 -0.28
CA ASP A 59 3.55 -5.79 -0.33
C ASP A 59 4.13 -6.05 -1.72
N VAL A 60 4.98 -7.07 -1.81
CA VAL A 60 5.46 -7.62 -3.08
C VAL A 60 4.83 -9.01 -3.25
N ARG A 61 3.89 -9.11 -4.18
CA ARG A 61 3.14 -10.37 -4.40
C ARG A 61 4.06 -11.54 -4.67
N HIS A 62 3.64 -12.70 -4.16
CA HIS A 62 4.23 -13.97 -4.52
C HIS A 62 4.05 -14.26 -6.01
N ASP A 63 5.08 -14.84 -6.67
CA ASP A 63 4.97 -15.25 -8.06
C ASP A 63 4.44 -16.69 -8.16
N PRO A 64 3.22 -16.91 -8.66
CA PRO A 64 2.66 -18.25 -8.78
C PRO A 64 3.36 -19.12 -9.83
N PHE A 65 4.19 -18.55 -10.73
CA PHE A 65 4.87 -19.24 -11.81
C PHE A 65 6.31 -19.66 -11.49
N GLN A 66 6.73 -19.62 -10.24
CA GLN A 66 8.09 -19.98 -9.81
C GLN A 66 8.59 -21.33 -10.32
N SER A 67 7.71 -22.29 -10.59
CA SER A 67 8.06 -23.62 -11.08
C SER A 67 8.26 -23.72 -12.59
N GLY A 68 7.95 -22.68 -13.37
CA GLY A 68 7.95 -22.74 -14.84
C GLY A 68 9.10 -22.01 -15.53
N GLY A 69 10.04 -21.41 -14.82
CA GLY A 69 11.21 -20.72 -15.43
C GLY A 69 10.92 -19.32 -16.00
N MET A 70 9.68 -18.86 -16.00
CA MET A 70 9.28 -17.49 -16.37
C MET A 70 8.88 -16.72 -15.11
N GLU A 71 9.86 -16.15 -14.43
CA GLU A 71 9.64 -15.37 -13.22
C GLU A 71 9.26 -13.93 -13.58
N THR A 72 8.15 -13.45 -13.00
CA THR A 72 7.80 -12.04 -13.08
C THR A 72 8.77 -11.24 -12.20
N PRO A 73 9.43 -10.20 -12.72
CA PRO A 73 10.35 -9.38 -11.92
C PRO A 73 9.70 -8.82 -10.67
N ALA A 74 10.48 -8.72 -9.57
CA ALA A 74 9.96 -8.28 -8.29
C ALA A 74 9.31 -6.87 -8.33
N HIS A 75 9.82 -5.97 -9.19
CA HIS A 75 9.28 -4.62 -9.35
C HIS A 75 7.87 -4.60 -9.96
N ASP A 76 7.50 -5.58 -10.80
CA ASP A 76 6.17 -5.69 -11.38
C ASP A 76 5.15 -6.24 -10.38
N ARG A 77 5.63 -6.94 -9.35
CA ARG A 77 4.82 -7.57 -8.30
C ARG A 77 4.56 -6.64 -7.11
N VAL A 78 5.13 -5.43 -7.10
CA VAL A 78 4.90 -4.44 -6.04
C VAL A 78 3.45 -3.97 -6.06
N GLU A 79 2.79 -3.98 -4.90
CA GLU A 79 1.43 -3.48 -4.72
C GLU A 79 1.33 -2.41 -3.64
N PRO A 80 0.68 -1.29 -3.96
CA PRO A 80 0.47 -0.23 -2.99
C PRO A 80 -0.54 -0.65 -1.92
N GLY A 81 -0.20 -0.40 -0.66
CA GLY A 81 -1.11 -0.60 0.48
C GLY A 81 -2.17 0.49 0.59
N ALA A 82 -3.04 0.33 1.60
CA ALA A 82 -4.11 1.29 1.88
C ALA A 82 -3.58 2.71 2.12
N ILE A 83 -2.45 2.86 2.81
CA ILE A 83 -1.80 4.17 3.04
C ILE A 83 -1.45 4.89 1.73
N HIS A 84 -1.00 4.16 0.72
CA HIS A 84 -0.63 4.71 -0.58
C HIS A 84 -1.87 5.03 -1.42
N ARG A 85 -2.87 4.14 -1.38
CA ARG A 85 -4.16 4.37 -2.08
C ARG A 85 -4.94 5.55 -1.51
N ALA A 86 -4.74 5.85 -0.22
CA ALA A 86 -5.34 7.02 0.43
C ALA A 86 -4.59 8.33 0.15
N ASN A 87 -3.55 8.33 -0.69
CA ASN A 87 -2.78 9.53 -1.00
C ASN A 87 -3.67 10.68 -1.48
N LYS A 88 -3.52 11.86 -0.86
CA LYS A 88 -4.35 13.07 -1.07
C LYS A 88 -5.84 12.89 -0.71
N GLY A 89 -6.14 11.89 0.13
CA GLY A 89 -7.49 11.57 0.57
C GLY A 89 -7.56 11.23 2.06
N VAL A 90 -8.43 10.30 2.39
CA VAL A 90 -8.73 9.89 3.76
C VAL A 90 -8.42 8.41 3.94
N LEU A 91 -7.65 8.09 4.97
CA LEU A 91 -7.48 6.74 5.49
C LEU A 91 -8.35 6.58 6.74
N TYR A 92 -9.31 5.67 6.70
CA TYR A 92 -10.16 5.33 7.83
C TYR A 92 -9.72 4.00 8.45
N ILE A 93 -9.58 3.96 9.77
CA ILE A 93 -9.24 2.74 10.53
C ILE A 93 -10.14 2.71 11.77
N ALA A 94 -11.10 1.78 11.79
CA ALA A 94 -11.79 1.45 13.03
C ALA A 94 -10.90 0.53 13.89
N GLU A 95 -11.07 0.63 15.21
CA GLU A 95 -10.32 -0.19 16.18
C GLU A 95 -8.80 -0.12 15.99
N ILE A 96 -8.26 1.08 15.89
CA ILE A 96 -6.82 1.34 15.66
C ILE A 96 -5.89 0.63 16.66
N ASN A 97 -6.40 0.27 17.82
CA ASN A 97 -5.70 -0.51 18.85
C ASN A 97 -5.39 -1.95 18.44
N LEU A 98 -6.11 -2.49 17.46
CA LEU A 98 -5.86 -3.85 16.94
C LEU A 98 -4.64 -3.90 16.01
N LEU A 99 -4.16 -2.76 15.53
CA LEU A 99 -2.92 -2.69 14.77
C LEU A 99 -1.74 -3.10 15.66
N ARG A 100 -0.88 -3.96 15.13
CA ARG A 100 0.36 -4.33 15.80
C ARG A 100 1.25 -3.11 15.99
N LEU A 101 2.12 -3.16 16.99
CA LEU A 101 3.02 -2.06 17.32
C LEU A 101 3.86 -1.60 16.13
N GLU A 102 4.34 -2.53 15.32
CA GLU A 102 5.11 -2.27 14.11
C GLU A 102 4.29 -1.52 13.04
N GLU A 103 3.01 -1.88 12.89
CA GLU A 103 2.08 -1.21 11.97
C GLU A 103 1.77 0.21 12.44
N GLN A 104 1.61 0.41 13.74
CA GLN A 104 1.42 1.73 14.32
C GLN A 104 2.66 2.62 14.14
N GLN A 105 3.87 2.05 14.26
CA GLN A 105 5.12 2.77 14.00
C GLN A 105 5.28 3.12 12.51
N ALA A 106 4.93 2.18 11.62
CA ALA A 106 4.94 2.43 10.18
C ALA A 106 3.95 3.53 9.79
N LEU A 107 2.74 3.49 10.37
CA LEU A 107 1.72 4.53 10.17
C LEU A 107 2.19 5.89 10.66
N LEU A 108 2.83 5.95 11.83
CA LEU A 108 3.43 7.17 12.35
C LEU A 108 4.48 7.74 11.38
N THR A 109 5.38 6.89 10.86
CA THR A 109 6.40 7.30 9.88
C THR A 109 5.75 7.81 8.59
N ALA A 110 4.76 7.08 8.06
CA ALA A 110 4.01 7.50 6.87
C ALA A 110 3.35 8.88 7.05
N MET A 111 2.75 9.14 8.20
CA MET A 111 2.14 10.44 8.52
C MET A 111 3.18 11.57 8.67
N GLN A 112 4.40 11.25 9.10
CA GLN A 112 5.47 12.24 9.27
C GLN A 112 6.12 12.61 7.95
N GLU A 113 6.51 11.59 7.19
CA GLU A 113 7.30 11.74 5.96
C GLU A 113 6.40 11.96 4.73
N ARG A 114 5.09 11.68 4.83
CA ARG A 114 4.11 11.71 3.72
C ARG A 114 4.52 10.81 2.55
N ALA A 115 5.41 9.88 2.82
CA ALA A 115 5.88 8.88 1.89
C ALA A 115 6.32 7.65 2.69
N PHE A 116 6.09 6.45 2.15
CA PHE A 116 6.48 5.21 2.80
C PHE A 116 6.95 4.17 1.77
N PRO A 117 8.09 3.50 1.97
CA PRO A 117 8.58 2.49 1.04
C PRO A 117 7.78 1.20 1.16
N ILE A 118 7.51 0.56 0.04
CA ILE A 118 6.93 -0.78 0.00
C ILE A 118 8.07 -1.79 0.06
N SER A 119 7.98 -2.76 0.95
CA SER A 119 8.99 -3.80 1.12
C SER A 119 8.36 -5.18 1.15
N GLY A 120 9.00 -6.15 0.51
CA GLY A 120 8.62 -7.54 0.53
C GLY A 120 9.84 -8.44 0.49
N ARG A 121 9.71 -9.67 0.98
CA ARG A 121 10.80 -10.65 0.92
C ARG A 121 10.81 -11.32 -0.45
N SER A 122 12.00 -11.38 -1.07
CA SER A 122 12.19 -12.21 -2.25
C SER A 122 12.41 -13.66 -1.81
N GLU A 123 11.63 -14.58 -2.36
CA GLU A 123 11.69 -15.99 -1.99
C GLU A 123 12.92 -16.73 -2.56
N ARG A 124 13.50 -16.20 -3.61
CA ARG A 124 14.63 -16.84 -4.33
C ARG A 124 16.00 -16.66 -3.68
N SER A 125 16.19 -15.60 -2.94
CA SER A 125 17.43 -15.39 -2.21
C SER A 125 17.10 -15.36 -0.73
N SER A 126 17.65 -16.30 0.02
CA SER A 126 17.48 -16.38 1.46
C SER A 126 17.87 -15.04 2.12
N GLY A 127 16.90 -14.12 2.19
CA GLY A 127 17.07 -12.84 2.85
C GLY A 127 17.12 -11.59 1.96
N ALA A 128 17.03 -11.68 0.62
CA ALA A 128 16.99 -10.47 -0.20
C ALA A 128 15.64 -9.75 0.00
N LEU A 129 15.72 -8.56 0.55
CA LEU A 129 14.59 -7.66 0.73
C LEU A 129 14.43 -6.80 -0.52
N THR A 130 13.31 -6.93 -1.21
CA THR A 130 12.93 -5.98 -2.25
C THR A 130 12.29 -4.78 -1.56
N LYS A 131 12.85 -3.60 -1.79
CA LYS A 131 12.35 -2.34 -1.22
C LYS A 131 12.27 -1.29 -2.32
N THR A 132 11.15 -0.60 -2.40
CA THR A 132 10.99 0.54 -3.32
C THR A 132 11.64 1.80 -2.75
N GLU A 133 11.81 2.80 -3.58
CA GLU A 133 11.93 4.17 -3.10
C GLU A 133 10.65 4.57 -2.33
N PRO A 134 10.71 5.62 -1.48
CA PRO A 134 9.54 6.09 -0.77
C PRO A 134 8.40 6.46 -1.73
N VAL A 135 7.25 5.81 -1.56
CA VAL A 135 6.04 6.02 -2.38
C VAL A 135 5.14 7.04 -1.66
N PRO A 136 4.58 8.03 -2.36
CA PRO A 136 3.72 9.04 -1.75
C PRO A 136 2.53 8.46 -0.98
N CYS A 137 2.28 8.97 0.23
CA CYS A 137 1.15 8.59 1.10
C CYS A 137 0.73 9.75 2.01
N ASP A 138 0.41 10.89 1.42
CA ASP A 138 -0.08 12.07 2.14
C ASP A 138 -1.60 11.98 2.31
N PHE A 139 -2.06 11.57 3.48
CA PHE A 139 -3.47 11.31 3.80
C PHE A 139 -3.90 11.94 5.11
N ILE A 140 -5.20 12.12 5.27
CA ILE A 140 -5.83 12.45 6.56
C ILE A 140 -6.23 11.14 7.23
N LEU A 141 -5.74 10.90 8.44
CA LEU A 141 -6.12 9.73 9.22
C LEU A 141 -7.40 10.03 10.03
N ILE A 142 -8.41 9.17 9.85
CA ILE A 142 -9.57 9.10 10.73
C ILE A 142 -9.52 7.74 11.44
N ALA A 143 -9.31 7.77 12.74
CA ALA A 143 -9.22 6.57 13.55
C ALA A 143 -10.37 6.51 14.56
N ALA A 144 -10.94 5.34 14.73
CA ALA A 144 -11.95 5.08 15.75
C ALA A 144 -11.47 3.95 16.68
N GLY A 145 -12.00 3.92 17.90
CA GLY A 145 -11.70 2.89 18.88
C GLY A 145 -12.43 3.14 20.19
N ASN A 146 -12.40 2.16 21.08
CA ASN A 146 -12.94 2.26 22.41
C ASN A 146 -11.98 3.01 23.35
N LEU A 147 -12.45 3.47 24.50
CA LEU A 147 -11.60 4.15 25.50
C LEU A 147 -10.42 3.26 25.96
N ASP A 148 -10.65 1.96 26.10
CA ASP A 148 -9.60 0.98 26.42
C ASP A 148 -8.58 0.83 25.30
N ALA A 149 -9.00 1.05 24.06
CA ALA A 149 -8.14 1.05 22.89
C ALA A 149 -7.03 2.10 22.95
N ILE A 150 -7.30 3.21 23.60
CA ILE A 150 -6.32 4.32 23.77
C ILE A 150 -5.11 3.85 24.59
N GLN A 151 -5.29 2.94 25.54
CA GLN A 151 -4.21 2.38 26.35
C GLN A 151 -3.28 1.45 25.55
N GLY A 152 -3.83 0.78 24.54
CA GLY A 152 -3.07 -0.10 23.63
C GLY A 152 -2.35 0.62 22.49
N MET A 153 -2.58 1.92 22.31
CA MET A 153 -1.92 2.68 21.24
C MET A 153 -0.48 3.04 21.60
N HIS A 154 0.37 3.03 20.57
CA HIS A 154 1.74 3.55 20.71
C HIS A 154 1.70 5.03 21.12
N PRO A 155 2.37 5.43 22.21
CA PRO A 155 2.28 6.81 22.75
C PRO A 155 2.64 7.90 21.72
N ALA A 156 3.64 7.64 20.87
CA ALA A 156 4.05 8.60 19.85
C ALA A 156 2.98 8.78 18.76
N LEU A 157 2.29 7.70 18.34
CA LEU A 157 1.20 7.78 17.37
C LEU A 157 0.04 8.60 17.96
N ARG A 158 -0.34 8.30 19.20
CA ARG A 158 -1.38 9.07 19.90
C ARG A 158 -1.02 10.55 20.05
N SER A 159 0.22 10.84 20.43
CA SER A 159 0.73 12.23 20.52
C SER A 159 0.67 12.95 19.18
N ARG A 160 0.98 12.24 18.08
CA ARG A 160 0.91 12.79 16.71
C ARG A 160 -0.52 13.12 16.31
N ILE A 161 -1.47 12.21 16.57
CA ILE A 161 -2.89 12.43 16.28
C ILE A 161 -3.40 13.65 17.06
N ARG A 162 -3.10 13.75 18.36
CA ARG A 162 -3.52 14.88 19.20
C ARG A 162 -2.84 16.20 18.83
N GLY A 163 -1.60 16.16 18.39
CA GLY A 163 -0.83 17.36 18.04
C GLY A 163 -1.28 18.03 16.74
N TYR A 164 -1.86 17.28 15.82
CA TYR A 164 -2.27 17.76 14.49
C TYR A 164 -3.77 17.61 14.20
N GLY A 165 -4.50 16.98 15.10
CA GLY A 165 -5.91 16.69 14.94
C GLY A 165 -6.70 16.82 16.23
N TYR A 166 -7.83 16.13 16.28
CA TYR A 166 -8.77 16.18 17.38
C TYR A 166 -9.07 14.78 17.90
N GLU A 167 -9.09 14.62 19.22
CA GLU A 167 -9.73 13.49 19.89
C GLU A 167 -11.17 13.86 20.23
N VAL A 168 -12.13 13.10 19.69
CA VAL A 168 -13.55 13.29 19.94
C VAL A 168 -14.08 12.14 20.78
N TYR A 169 -14.61 12.44 21.94
CA TYR A 169 -15.22 11.44 22.81
C TYR A 169 -16.73 11.42 22.54
N VAL A 170 -17.22 10.25 22.13
CA VAL A 170 -18.65 10.02 21.92
C VAL A 170 -19.22 9.41 23.19
N ASN A 171 -20.27 10.03 23.73
CA ASN A 171 -20.96 9.50 24.91
C ASN A 171 -21.59 8.14 24.59
N SER A 172 -21.49 7.19 25.52
CA SER A 172 -22.12 5.87 25.40
C SER A 172 -23.65 5.94 25.43
N GLU A 173 -24.19 7.01 26.03
CA GLU A 173 -25.63 7.22 26.15
C GLU A 173 -26.04 8.56 25.57
N MET A 174 -27.15 8.54 24.86
CA MET A 174 -27.78 9.77 24.36
C MET A 174 -28.83 10.27 25.40
N PRO A 175 -28.64 11.47 25.97
CA PRO A 175 -29.61 12.01 26.94
C PRO A 175 -31.01 12.06 26.33
N ASP A 176 -32.02 11.66 27.13
CA ASP A 176 -33.40 11.67 26.70
C ASP A 176 -33.97 13.12 26.72
N THR A 177 -33.78 13.80 25.62
CA THR A 177 -34.29 15.14 25.37
C THR A 177 -35.17 15.16 24.12
N ASN A 178 -36.14 16.11 24.09
CA ASN A 178 -37.02 16.27 22.91
C ASN A 178 -36.20 16.48 21.59
N ARG A 179 -35.03 17.13 21.70
CA ARG A 179 -34.14 17.34 20.56
C ARG A 179 -33.56 16.01 20.07
N ASN A 180 -33.11 15.17 20.98
CA ASN A 180 -32.49 13.88 20.66
C ASN A 180 -33.54 12.87 20.19
N ARG A 181 -34.73 12.86 20.76
CA ARG A 181 -35.87 12.06 20.25
C ARG A 181 -36.19 12.40 18.79
N LYS A 182 -36.26 13.69 18.44
CA LYS A 182 -36.48 14.14 17.05
C LYS A 182 -35.35 13.71 16.11
N ARG A 183 -34.09 13.73 16.59
CA ARG A 183 -32.93 13.24 15.80
C ARG A 183 -33.02 11.73 15.55
N LEU A 184 -33.37 10.97 16.59
CA LEU A 184 -33.52 9.52 16.49
C LEU A 184 -34.63 9.14 15.49
N ILE A 185 -35.79 9.83 15.57
CA ILE A 185 -36.88 9.59 14.60
C ILE A 185 -36.46 9.89 13.19
N ARG A 186 -35.69 10.97 12.94
CA ARG A 186 -35.17 11.28 11.61
C ARG A 186 -34.20 10.22 11.11
N PHE A 187 -33.32 9.74 11.97
CA PHE A 187 -32.35 8.67 11.65
C PHE A 187 -33.10 7.39 11.26
N ILE A 188 -34.06 6.94 12.10
CA ILE A 188 -34.89 5.76 11.79
C ILE A 188 -35.62 5.93 10.46
N ALA A 189 -36.18 7.11 10.19
CA ALA A 189 -36.89 7.38 8.94
C ALA A 189 -35.98 7.37 7.70
N GLN A 190 -34.65 7.58 7.86
CA GLN A 190 -33.66 7.45 6.78
C GLN A 190 -33.30 6.00 6.51
N GLU A 191 -33.14 5.19 7.56
CA GLU A 191 -32.76 3.79 7.47
C GLU A 191 -33.90 2.88 6.93
N VAL A 192 -35.15 3.26 7.10
CA VAL A 192 -36.35 2.49 6.67
C VAL A 192 -36.74 2.77 5.21
N ARG A 193 -36.02 3.66 4.52
CA ARG A 193 -36.23 3.92 3.07
C ARG A 193 -35.36 3.04 2.23
#